data_f380496b92c70e0bf9cc030da8478fc0
#
_entry.id   f380496b92c70e0bf9cc030da8478fc0
#
_cell.length_a   1.000
_cell.length_b   1.000
_cell.length_c   1.000
_cell.angle_alpha   90.00
_cell.angle_beta   90.00
_cell.angle_gamma   90.00
#
_symmetry.space_group_name_H-M   'P 1'
#
loop_
_entity.id
_entity.type
_entity.pdbx_description
1 polymer ?
#
loop_
_entity_poly.entity_id
_entity_poly.type
_entity_poly.pdbx_seq_one_letter_code
_entity_poly.pdbx_strand_id
1 'polypeptide(L)'
;MALGHSYIGSEHILYGLIKEGAGVASRVLENQDITPEDVENKIIEMIGKEAFSQIETLGFTPRSKKILENSFIEAKKLGYDYIGTEHLLMGILREGDSIAVRILIDLDVDLPKIYNEIVNVINEVEDVKGQSGGNRNVRSSFNSTPTLNQFGEDLTKKALDGKLDPVVGRNVEIERVIQILSRRTKNNPCLIGEPGVGKTAIVEGLAQKINSGDVPELLKNKRVVSMDISGMVAGAKYRGDFEERIKKALGEVKKAGDVILFIDEIHTIVGAGSAEGAIDAANILKPMLARGEIQLVGATTIEEYRKYIEKDTALERRFSPVTVNEPSVKDTITILKGIRDKYEAHHNVKITDEAIEAAVNLSVRYINDRYLPDKAIDLIDEASSKARLKTYTEPDSLKKMQEEIERLDKDKEEAVISQKFEKAAALRDEEKTLKEKFEKEQKKWKNKNTKTMVTITEENIADVIALWTGIPVKKITEDENERLRNLEKSLHERVIGQDEAVEAVAKAIRRSRVGLKDQNRPIGSFLFLGPTGVGKTELSKALAESLFGDESSLIRIDMSEFMEPHSVSKLIGSPPGYVGFEEGGQLTEKIRRKPYSVILFDEIEKAHPDVMNMLLQILDDGRLTDSTRKNGKL
;
A
#
# COMPACT_ATOMS: atom_id res chain seq x y z
N MET A 1 -28.37 -24.32 -43.68
CA MET A 1 -28.91 -25.03 -44.84
C MET A 1 -28.43 -24.47 -46.18
N ALA A 2 -28.20 -23.17 -46.35
CA ALA A 2 -27.73 -22.59 -47.60
C ALA A 2 -26.32 -23.03 -48.04
N LEU A 3 -25.45 -23.40 -47.12
CA LEU A 3 -24.06 -23.81 -47.35
C LEU A 3 -23.85 -25.33 -47.41
N GLY A 4 -24.88 -26.13 -47.08
CA GLY A 4 -24.86 -27.60 -47.18
C GLY A 4 -24.14 -28.33 -46.03
N HIS A 5 -23.57 -27.65 -45.04
CA HIS A 5 -22.79 -28.24 -43.97
C HIS A 5 -23.64 -29.01 -42.96
N SER A 6 -23.11 -30.10 -42.41
CA SER A 6 -23.76 -30.98 -41.44
C SER A 6 -23.63 -30.59 -39.99
N TYR A 7 -23.02 -29.42 -39.72
CA TYR A 7 -22.75 -28.90 -38.38
C TYR A 7 -22.93 -27.38 -38.33
N ILE A 8 -23.06 -26.84 -37.11
CA ILE A 8 -23.08 -25.39 -36.85
C ILE A 8 -21.75 -24.96 -36.22
N GLY A 9 -20.87 -24.37 -37.07
CA GLY A 9 -19.57 -23.81 -36.67
C GLY A 9 -19.66 -22.34 -36.30
N SER A 10 -18.54 -21.75 -35.85
CA SER A 10 -18.40 -20.33 -35.53
C SER A 10 -18.72 -19.42 -36.72
N GLU A 11 -18.34 -19.81 -37.91
CA GLU A 11 -18.59 -19.14 -39.19
C GLU A 11 -20.08 -19.01 -39.49
N HIS A 12 -20.85 -20.05 -39.17
CA HIS A 12 -22.31 -20.04 -39.34
C HIS A 12 -22.99 -19.07 -38.36
N ILE A 13 -22.46 -18.96 -37.13
CA ILE A 13 -22.94 -17.98 -36.15
C ILE A 13 -22.66 -16.56 -36.64
N LEU A 14 -21.43 -16.30 -37.14
CA LEU A 14 -21.06 -15.00 -37.70
C LEU A 14 -21.95 -14.61 -38.90
N TYR A 15 -22.14 -15.53 -39.85
CA TYR A 15 -22.99 -15.34 -41.01
C TYR A 15 -24.45 -15.05 -40.59
N GLY A 16 -24.96 -15.79 -39.58
CA GLY A 16 -26.29 -15.56 -39.03
C GLY A 16 -26.46 -14.19 -38.42
N LEU A 17 -25.45 -13.69 -37.69
CA LEU A 17 -25.46 -12.37 -37.06
C LEU A 17 -25.54 -11.24 -38.08
N ILE A 18 -24.84 -11.35 -39.21
CA ILE A 18 -24.88 -10.34 -40.27
C ILE A 18 -26.19 -10.39 -41.04
N LYS A 19 -26.65 -11.60 -41.37
CA LYS A 19 -27.86 -11.83 -42.18
C LYS A 19 -29.16 -11.47 -41.44
N GLU A 20 -29.13 -11.46 -40.12
CA GLU A 20 -30.29 -11.07 -39.29
C GLU A 20 -30.66 -9.61 -39.51
N GLY A 21 -29.69 -8.71 -39.78
CA GLY A 21 -29.88 -7.33 -40.27
C GLY A 21 -30.44 -6.31 -39.28
N ALA A 22 -31.06 -6.74 -38.16
CA ALA A 22 -31.73 -5.86 -37.21
C ALA A 22 -31.01 -5.70 -35.87
N GLY A 23 -30.03 -6.57 -35.57
CA GLY A 23 -29.30 -6.63 -34.31
C GLY A 23 -28.15 -5.64 -34.21
N VAL A 24 -27.65 -5.43 -32.98
CA VAL A 24 -26.47 -4.59 -32.72
C VAL A 24 -25.23 -5.14 -33.46
N ALA A 25 -25.06 -6.47 -33.48
CA ALA A 25 -23.95 -7.10 -34.16
C ALA A 25 -23.93 -6.79 -35.68
N SER A 26 -25.10 -6.88 -36.35
CA SER A 26 -25.21 -6.56 -37.77
C SER A 26 -24.80 -5.13 -38.07
N ARG A 27 -25.32 -4.14 -37.30
CA ARG A 27 -24.96 -2.72 -37.46
C ARG A 27 -23.47 -2.45 -37.30
N VAL A 28 -22.84 -3.05 -36.29
CA VAL A 28 -21.41 -2.87 -36.03
C VAL A 28 -20.58 -3.47 -37.16
N LEU A 29 -20.98 -4.63 -37.71
CA LEU A 29 -20.30 -5.26 -38.81
C LEU A 29 -20.50 -4.51 -40.13
N GLU A 30 -21.70 -3.96 -40.38
CA GLU A 30 -22.01 -3.08 -41.51
C GLU A 30 -21.20 -1.78 -41.46
N ASN A 31 -21.02 -1.17 -40.28
CA ASN A 31 -20.17 0.02 -40.10
C ASN A 31 -18.68 -0.23 -40.42
N GLN A 32 -18.25 -1.47 -40.45
CA GLN A 32 -16.92 -1.89 -40.89
C GLN A 32 -16.91 -2.36 -42.35
N ASP A 33 -17.95 -2.01 -43.14
CA ASP A 33 -18.13 -2.36 -44.56
C ASP A 33 -18.16 -3.88 -44.84
N ILE A 34 -18.59 -4.71 -43.87
CA ILE A 34 -18.69 -6.17 -44.02
C ILE A 34 -20.12 -6.50 -44.47
N THR A 35 -20.24 -7.12 -45.63
CA THR A 35 -21.53 -7.57 -46.17
C THR A 35 -21.76 -9.09 -45.94
N PRO A 36 -23.02 -9.54 -45.89
CA PRO A 36 -23.32 -10.97 -45.82
C PRO A 36 -22.66 -11.80 -46.96
N GLU A 37 -22.52 -11.20 -48.13
CA GLU A 37 -21.92 -11.80 -49.31
C GLU A 37 -20.41 -12.02 -49.14
N ASP A 38 -19.71 -11.06 -48.50
CA ASP A 38 -18.27 -11.19 -48.23
C ASP A 38 -18.00 -12.36 -47.29
N VAL A 39 -18.80 -12.47 -46.21
CA VAL A 39 -18.66 -13.56 -45.26
C VAL A 39 -19.02 -14.90 -45.89
N GLU A 40 -20.09 -14.99 -46.73
CA GLU A 40 -20.47 -16.19 -47.44
C GLU A 40 -19.35 -16.65 -48.40
N ASN A 41 -18.79 -15.73 -49.18
CA ASN A 41 -17.69 -16.02 -50.09
C ASN A 41 -16.44 -16.54 -49.34
N LYS A 42 -16.10 -15.93 -48.22
CA LYS A 42 -14.97 -16.37 -47.39
C LYS A 42 -15.22 -17.75 -46.74
N ILE A 43 -16.44 -18.06 -46.33
CA ILE A 43 -16.78 -19.38 -45.82
C ILE A 43 -16.60 -20.43 -46.94
N ILE A 44 -17.07 -20.14 -48.16
CA ILE A 44 -16.93 -21.01 -49.30
C ILE A 44 -15.44 -21.20 -49.69
N GLU A 45 -14.64 -20.15 -49.62
CA GLU A 45 -13.20 -20.18 -49.90
C GLU A 45 -12.44 -21.06 -48.89
N MET A 46 -12.76 -20.95 -47.56
CA MET A 46 -12.04 -21.62 -46.49
C MET A 46 -12.49 -23.07 -46.26
N ILE A 47 -13.78 -23.35 -46.40
CA ILE A 47 -14.37 -24.65 -46.01
C ILE A 47 -14.95 -25.41 -47.20
N GLY A 48 -15.35 -24.69 -48.25
CA GLY A 48 -16.04 -25.25 -49.40
C GLY A 48 -17.56 -25.28 -49.24
N LYS A 49 -18.24 -25.74 -50.30
CA LYS A 49 -19.70 -25.91 -50.31
C LYS A 49 -20.01 -27.41 -50.41
N GLU A 50 -20.72 -27.97 -49.42
CA GLU A 50 -21.08 -29.40 -49.45
C GLU A 50 -22.41 -29.62 -50.19
N ALA A 51 -22.54 -30.78 -50.84
CA ALA A 51 -23.79 -31.17 -51.46
C ALA A 51 -24.83 -31.51 -50.37
N PHE A 52 -26.07 -31.03 -50.55
CA PHE A 52 -27.16 -31.16 -49.60
C PHE A 52 -27.41 -32.63 -49.25
N SER A 53 -27.11 -33.06 -48.04
CA SER A 53 -27.50 -34.34 -47.47
C SER A 53 -28.64 -34.12 -46.46
N GLN A 54 -29.71 -34.93 -46.53
CA GLN A 54 -30.80 -34.89 -45.54
C GLN A 54 -30.26 -35.33 -44.18
N ILE A 55 -30.03 -34.34 -43.28
CA ILE A 55 -29.58 -34.61 -41.92
C ILE A 55 -30.70 -34.23 -40.97
N GLU A 56 -31.16 -35.17 -40.16
CA GLU A 56 -32.27 -34.96 -39.20
C GLU A 56 -31.89 -34.07 -38.01
N THR A 57 -30.62 -33.91 -37.64
CA THR A 57 -30.18 -33.05 -36.52
C THR A 57 -28.83 -32.39 -36.80
N LEU A 58 -28.80 -31.07 -36.77
CA LEU A 58 -27.57 -30.25 -36.82
C LEU A 58 -26.97 -30.06 -35.42
N GLY A 59 -25.73 -30.51 -35.24
CA GLY A 59 -25.01 -30.35 -33.97
C GLY A 59 -24.08 -29.14 -33.96
N PHE A 60 -23.92 -28.49 -32.79
CA PHE A 60 -22.91 -27.43 -32.58
C PHE A 60 -21.51 -28.03 -32.44
N THR A 61 -20.54 -27.39 -33.08
CA THR A 61 -19.13 -27.75 -32.88
C THR A 61 -18.69 -27.42 -31.44
N PRO A 62 -17.63 -28.07 -30.91
CA PRO A 62 -17.11 -27.72 -29.58
C PRO A 62 -16.77 -26.23 -29.42
N ARG A 63 -16.25 -25.61 -30.49
CA ARG A 63 -15.93 -24.15 -30.49
C ARG A 63 -17.20 -23.30 -30.49
N SER A 64 -18.23 -23.68 -31.22
CA SER A 64 -19.52 -22.97 -31.18
C SER A 64 -20.16 -23.01 -29.78
N LYS A 65 -20.06 -24.14 -29.08
CA LYS A 65 -20.53 -24.25 -27.68
C LYS A 65 -19.75 -23.29 -26.77
N LYS A 66 -18.44 -23.22 -26.93
CA LYS A 66 -17.58 -22.32 -26.16
C LYS A 66 -17.88 -20.85 -26.45
N ILE A 67 -18.21 -20.50 -27.71
CA ILE A 67 -18.68 -19.14 -28.05
C ILE A 67 -19.98 -18.81 -27.33
N LEU A 68 -20.94 -19.74 -27.25
CA LEU A 68 -22.18 -19.55 -26.51
C LEU A 68 -21.93 -19.35 -24.99
N GLU A 69 -21.03 -20.13 -24.41
CA GLU A 69 -20.60 -19.97 -23.02
C GLU A 69 -19.92 -18.60 -22.79
N ASN A 70 -19.01 -18.20 -23.67
CA ASN A 70 -18.37 -16.89 -23.63
C ASN A 70 -19.41 -15.76 -23.77
N SER A 71 -20.41 -15.92 -24.64
CA SER A 71 -21.49 -14.95 -24.84
C SER A 71 -22.32 -14.77 -23.56
N PHE A 72 -22.59 -15.86 -22.85
CA PHE A 72 -23.27 -15.80 -21.55
C PHE A 72 -22.44 -15.06 -20.50
N ILE A 73 -21.12 -15.28 -20.49
CA ILE A 73 -20.20 -14.59 -19.58
C ILE A 73 -20.17 -13.09 -19.90
N GLU A 74 -20.11 -12.72 -21.20
CA GLU A 74 -20.12 -11.30 -21.61
C GLU A 74 -21.48 -10.65 -21.30
N ALA A 75 -22.59 -11.33 -21.55
CA ALA A 75 -23.92 -10.83 -21.16
C ALA A 75 -24.02 -10.57 -19.65
N LYS A 76 -23.55 -11.51 -18.82
CA LYS A 76 -23.51 -11.30 -17.35
C LYS A 76 -22.59 -10.18 -16.93
N LYS A 77 -21.44 -10.02 -17.54
CA LYS A 77 -20.52 -8.90 -17.25
C LYS A 77 -21.17 -7.55 -17.55
N LEU A 78 -21.91 -7.47 -18.66
CA LEU A 78 -22.66 -6.28 -19.04
C LEU A 78 -23.96 -6.12 -18.27
N GLY A 79 -24.33 -7.10 -17.42
CA GLY A 79 -25.50 -7.05 -16.55
C GLY A 79 -26.83 -7.38 -17.22
N TYR A 80 -26.79 -8.12 -18.32
CA TYR A 80 -27.99 -8.61 -19.01
C TYR A 80 -28.37 -10.01 -18.54
N ASP A 81 -29.66 -10.24 -18.43
CA ASP A 81 -30.22 -11.55 -18.09
C ASP A 81 -30.55 -12.40 -19.35
N TYR A 82 -30.25 -11.88 -20.54
CA TYR A 82 -30.41 -12.55 -21.82
C TYR A 82 -29.19 -12.36 -22.71
N ILE A 83 -29.02 -13.27 -23.68
CA ILE A 83 -27.95 -13.20 -24.67
C ILE A 83 -28.51 -12.55 -25.94
N GLY A 84 -28.04 -11.34 -26.28
CA GLY A 84 -28.34 -10.65 -27.53
C GLY A 84 -27.30 -10.95 -28.63
N THR A 85 -27.54 -10.39 -29.81
CA THR A 85 -26.62 -10.52 -30.97
C THR A 85 -25.24 -9.92 -30.68
N GLU A 86 -25.20 -8.82 -29.94
CA GLU A 86 -23.99 -8.16 -29.46
C GLU A 86 -23.15 -9.10 -28.59
N HIS A 87 -23.78 -9.82 -27.67
CA HIS A 87 -23.07 -10.76 -26.79
C HIS A 87 -22.53 -11.96 -27.55
N LEU A 88 -23.23 -12.41 -28.60
CA LEU A 88 -22.76 -13.47 -29.47
C LEU A 88 -21.51 -13.04 -30.25
N LEU A 89 -21.50 -11.81 -30.78
CA LEU A 89 -20.34 -11.26 -31.49
C LEU A 89 -19.14 -11.08 -30.54
N MET A 90 -19.37 -10.58 -29.32
CA MET A 90 -18.34 -10.49 -28.27
C MET A 90 -17.80 -11.89 -27.90
N GLY A 91 -18.66 -12.90 -27.82
CA GLY A 91 -18.27 -14.29 -27.58
C GLY A 91 -17.36 -14.87 -28.67
N ILE A 92 -17.62 -14.52 -29.94
CA ILE A 92 -16.77 -14.88 -31.10
C ILE A 92 -15.39 -14.21 -30.96
N LEU A 93 -15.34 -12.90 -30.69
CA LEU A 93 -14.10 -12.15 -30.55
C LEU A 93 -13.24 -12.68 -29.39
N ARG A 94 -13.88 -13.08 -28.29
CA ARG A 94 -13.19 -13.61 -27.11
C ARG A 94 -12.59 -15.00 -27.32
N GLU A 95 -13.19 -15.84 -28.16
CA GLU A 95 -12.63 -17.17 -28.45
C GLU A 95 -11.28 -17.10 -29.19
N GLY A 96 -11.04 -16.02 -29.95
CA GLY A 96 -9.73 -15.66 -30.50
C GLY A 96 -9.19 -16.58 -31.63
N ASP A 97 -9.37 -17.90 -31.56
CA ASP A 97 -8.88 -18.87 -32.55
C ASP A 97 -10.05 -19.65 -33.19
N SER A 98 -11.03 -18.93 -33.73
CA SER A 98 -12.17 -19.50 -34.43
C SER A 98 -12.13 -19.16 -35.93
N ILE A 99 -12.82 -19.95 -36.75
CA ILE A 99 -12.95 -19.66 -38.19
C ILE A 99 -13.61 -18.30 -38.41
N ALA A 100 -14.59 -17.98 -37.62
CA ALA A 100 -15.23 -16.64 -37.63
C ALA A 100 -14.24 -15.50 -37.43
N VAL A 101 -13.32 -15.63 -36.47
CA VAL A 101 -12.29 -14.61 -36.22
C VAL A 101 -11.29 -14.52 -37.37
N ARG A 102 -10.92 -15.66 -37.97
CA ARG A 102 -10.03 -15.67 -39.14
C ARG A 102 -10.69 -14.99 -40.35
N ILE A 103 -11.99 -15.23 -40.59
CA ILE A 103 -12.74 -14.54 -41.64
C ILE A 103 -12.71 -13.01 -41.41
N LEU A 104 -12.93 -12.54 -40.18
CA LEU A 104 -12.87 -11.11 -39.86
C LEU A 104 -11.47 -10.53 -40.09
N ILE A 105 -10.41 -11.25 -39.76
CA ILE A 105 -9.02 -10.85 -40.01
C ILE A 105 -8.72 -10.81 -41.51
N ASP A 106 -9.17 -11.79 -42.26
CA ASP A 106 -8.98 -11.86 -43.73
C ASP A 106 -9.77 -10.79 -44.50
N LEU A 107 -10.79 -10.21 -43.87
CA LEU A 107 -11.52 -9.03 -44.33
C LEU A 107 -10.92 -7.70 -43.85
N ASP A 108 -9.68 -7.75 -43.31
CA ASP A 108 -8.89 -6.58 -42.86
C ASP A 108 -9.56 -5.77 -41.74
N VAL A 109 -10.28 -6.46 -40.83
CA VAL A 109 -11.05 -5.83 -39.74
C VAL A 109 -10.26 -5.79 -38.45
N ASP A 110 -10.22 -4.65 -37.80
CA ASP A 110 -9.61 -4.44 -36.48
C ASP A 110 -10.54 -4.96 -35.36
N LEU A 111 -10.24 -6.15 -34.83
CA LEU A 111 -11.05 -6.82 -33.80
C LEU A 111 -11.23 -5.98 -32.52
N PRO A 112 -10.22 -5.31 -31.96
CA PRO A 112 -10.36 -4.36 -30.86
C PRO A 112 -11.34 -3.23 -31.17
N LYS A 113 -11.37 -2.73 -32.40
CA LYS A 113 -12.27 -1.67 -32.83
C LYS A 113 -13.72 -2.12 -32.83
N ILE A 114 -14.02 -3.34 -33.35
CA ILE A 114 -15.36 -3.94 -33.27
C ILE A 114 -15.82 -4.06 -31.83
N TYR A 115 -14.97 -4.57 -30.93
CA TYR A 115 -15.34 -4.72 -29.51
C TYR A 115 -15.72 -3.39 -28.88
N ASN A 116 -14.91 -2.33 -29.09
CA ASN A 116 -15.20 -1.00 -28.59
C ASN A 116 -16.47 -0.39 -29.21
N GLU A 117 -16.72 -0.65 -30.48
CA GLU A 117 -17.91 -0.16 -31.16
C GLU A 117 -19.19 -0.85 -30.67
N ILE A 118 -19.14 -2.16 -30.40
CA ILE A 118 -20.25 -2.88 -29.74
C ILE A 118 -20.58 -2.24 -28.41
N VAL A 119 -19.57 -1.99 -27.57
CA VAL A 119 -19.76 -1.37 -26.26
C VAL A 119 -20.38 0.04 -26.40
N ASN A 120 -19.94 0.83 -27.37
CA ASN A 120 -20.49 2.17 -27.62
C ASN A 120 -21.96 2.11 -28.07
N VAL A 121 -22.30 1.23 -29.00
CA VAL A 121 -23.69 1.08 -29.49
C VAL A 121 -24.63 0.56 -28.39
N ILE A 122 -24.17 -0.35 -27.54
CA ILE A 122 -24.95 -0.83 -26.38
C ILE A 122 -25.27 0.37 -25.46
N ASN A 123 -24.29 1.23 -25.21
CA ASN A 123 -24.45 2.40 -24.35
C ASN A 123 -25.43 3.42 -24.95
N GLU A 124 -25.39 3.66 -26.27
CA GLU A 124 -26.32 4.58 -26.96
C GLU A 124 -27.75 4.07 -26.97
N VAL A 125 -27.97 2.75 -27.08
CA VAL A 125 -29.32 2.14 -27.08
C VAL A 125 -29.95 2.18 -25.69
N GLU A 126 -29.16 2.18 -24.61
CA GLU A 126 -29.67 2.34 -23.24
C GLU A 126 -30.15 3.77 -22.95
N ASP A 127 -29.50 4.79 -23.51
CA ASP A 127 -29.91 6.18 -23.33
C ASP A 127 -31.29 6.50 -23.95
N VAL A 128 -31.69 5.77 -24.98
CA VAL A 128 -33.00 5.96 -25.67
C VAL A 128 -34.16 5.21 -24.97
N LYS A 129 -33.89 4.16 -24.20
CA LYS A 129 -34.91 3.36 -23.47
C LYS A 129 -35.21 3.81 -22.03
N GLY A 130 -34.58 4.90 -21.56
CA GLY A 130 -34.58 5.36 -20.16
C GLY A 130 -35.85 6.10 -19.68
N GLN A 131 -37.02 5.97 -20.31
CA GLN A 131 -38.27 6.55 -19.79
C GLN A 131 -39.25 5.47 -19.31
N SER A 132 -38.90 4.72 -18.28
CA SER A 132 -39.89 4.03 -17.39
C SER A 132 -39.19 3.37 -16.20
N GLY A 133 -39.31 4.00 -15.03
CA GLY A 133 -39.46 3.33 -13.72
C GLY A 133 -38.32 2.56 -13.12
N GLY A 134 -37.66 3.15 -12.12
CA GLY A 134 -37.18 2.44 -10.94
C GLY A 134 -35.78 1.83 -10.97
N ASN A 135 -34.86 2.46 -10.24
CA ASN A 135 -33.61 1.87 -9.71
C ASN A 135 -32.43 1.57 -10.67
N ARG A 136 -32.16 2.42 -11.68
CA ARG A 136 -31.07 2.24 -12.65
C ARG A 136 -29.97 3.31 -12.63
N ASN A 137 -30.01 4.28 -11.70
CA ASN A 137 -29.11 5.44 -11.75
C ASN A 137 -27.62 5.16 -11.43
N VAL A 138 -27.27 3.99 -10.88
CA VAL A 138 -25.87 3.70 -10.49
C VAL A 138 -25.04 3.19 -11.68
N ARG A 139 -25.65 2.56 -12.70
CA ARG A 139 -24.93 1.95 -13.83
C ARG A 139 -24.66 2.89 -15.02
N SER A 140 -25.55 3.83 -15.30
CA SER A 140 -25.34 4.82 -16.39
C SER A 140 -24.20 5.80 -16.11
N SER A 141 -23.93 6.05 -14.83
CA SER A 141 -22.87 6.94 -14.36
C SER A 141 -21.46 6.38 -14.57
N PHE A 142 -21.27 5.04 -14.54
CA PHE A 142 -19.96 4.42 -14.76
C PHE A 142 -19.40 4.63 -16.17
N ASN A 143 -20.27 4.75 -17.18
CA ASN A 143 -19.86 4.90 -18.57
C ASN A 143 -19.68 6.37 -19.00
N SER A 144 -20.12 7.33 -18.18
CA SER A 144 -20.01 8.76 -18.46
C SER A 144 -18.66 9.38 -18.10
N THR A 145 -17.74 8.63 -17.47
CA THR A 145 -16.46 9.13 -16.94
C THR A 145 -15.25 8.29 -17.37
N PRO A 146 -14.97 8.14 -18.68
CA PRO A 146 -13.90 7.26 -19.17
C PRO A 146 -12.49 7.70 -18.74
N THR A 147 -12.18 9.00 -18.79
CA THR A 147 -10.87 9.51 -18.36
C THR A 147 -10.71 9.38 -16.85
N LEU A 148 -11.76 9.66 -16.09
CA LEU A 148 -11.73 9.48 -14.63
C LEU A 148 -11.55 8.00 -14.25
N ASN A 149 -12.17 7.08 -14.96
CA ASN A 149 -12.02 5.64 -14.72
C ASN A 149 -10.63 5.11 -15.12
N GLN A 150 -9.94 5.77 -16.03
CA GLN A 150 -8.57 5.41 -16.43
C GLN A 150 -7.53 5.80 -15.36
N PHE A 151 -7.71 6.96 -14.72
CA PHE A 151 -6.78 7.53 -13.75
C PHE A 151 -7.36 7.62 -12.35
N GLY A 152 -8.50 6.99 -12.11
CA GLY A 152 -9.17 6.99 -10.83
C GLY A 152 -9.67 5.61 -10.44
N GLU A 153 -9.83 5.43 -9.14
CA GLU A 153 -10.35 4.21 -8.54
C GLU A 153 -11.69 4.47 -7.86
N ASP A 154 -12.73 3.75 -8.25
CA ASP A 154 -14.06 3.89 -7.66
C ASP A 154 -14.15 3.10 -6.35
N LEU A 155 -14.07 3.83 -5.23
CA LEU A 155 -14.14 3.27 -3.88
C LEU A 155 -15.54 2.73 -3.56
N THR A 156 -16.59 3.34 -4.10
CA THR A 156 -17.98 2.85 -3.90
C THR A 156 -18.19 1.51 -4.57
N LYS A 157 -17.61 1.31 -5.76
CA LYS A 157 -17.61 0.02 -6.45
C LYS A 157 -16.81 -1.03 -5.69
N LYS A 158 -15.63 -0.66 -5.18
CA LYS A 158 -14.83 -1.56 -4.31
C LYS A 158 -15.58 -1.95 -3.04
N ALA A 159 -16.34 -1.01 -2.44
CA ALA A 159 -17.19 -1.29 -1.30
C ALA A 159 -18.28 -2.31 -1.64
N LEU A 160 -18.92 -2.16 -2.81
CA LEU A 160 -19.93 -3.10 -3.31
C LEU A 160 -19.33 -4.50 -3.55
N ASP A 161 -18.12 -4.56 -4.12
CA ASP A 161 -17.39 -5.80 -4.39
C ASP A 161 -16.81 -6.46 -3.11
N GLY A 162 -16.92 -5.82 -1.94
CA GLY A 162 -16.34 -6.30 -0.67
C GLY A 162 -14.82 -6.28 -0.62
N LYS A 163 -14.18 -5.46 -1.45
CA LYS A 163 -12.70 -5.38 -1.57
C LYS A 163 -12.06 -4.38 -0.61
N LEU A 164 -12.86 -3.53 0.04
CA LEU A 164 -12.35 -2.57 1.01
C LEU A 164 -12.14 -3.23 2.38
N ASP A 165 -11.22 -2.66 3.14
CA ASP A 165 -11.00 -3.06 4.52
C ASP A 165 -12.10 -2.53 5.43
N PRO A 166 -12.46 -3.25 6.51
CA PRO A 166 -13.42 -2.75 7.48
C PRO A 166 -12.84 -1.52 8.20
N VAL A 167 -13.58 -0.43 8.20
CA VAL A 167 -13.16 0.80 8.87
C VAL A 167 -13.67 0.79 10.31
N VAL A 168 -12.74 0.82 11.26
CA VAL A 168 -13.03 0.73 12.69
C VAL A 168 -12.59 2.01 13.40
N GLY A 169 -13.38 2.49 14.35
CA GLY A 169 -13.00 3.60 15.24
C GLY A 169 -13.03 5.01 14.63
N ARG A 170 -13.49 5.19 13.37
CA ARG A 170 -13.50 6.48 12.65
C ARG A 170 -14.90 7.06 12.39
N ASN A 171 -15.90 6.62 13.16
CA ASN A 171 -17.29 7.05 12.94
C ASN A 171 -17.49 8.56 13.08
N VAL A 172 -16.82 9.20 14.04
CA VAL A 172 -16.95 10.64 14.30
C VAL A 172 -16.42 11.45 13.11
N GLU A 173 -15.27 11.08 12.57
CA GLU A 173 -14.66 11.74 11.43
C GLU A 173 -15.49 11.51 10.16
N ILE A 174 -15.98 10.28 9.92
CA ILE A 174 -16.85 9.97 8.78
C ILE A 174 -18.15 10.75 8.86
N GLU A 175 -18.81 10.82 10.02
CA GLU A 175 -20.01 11.63 10.22
C GLU A 175 -19.74 13.11 9.98
N ARG A 176 -18.58 13.61 10.41
CA ARG A 176 -18.18 14.98 10.15
C ARG A 176 -17.98 15.26 8.67
N VAL A 177 -17.38 14.34 7.93
CA VAL A 177 -17.24 14.41 6.47
C VAL A 177 -18.63 14.45 5.80
N ILE A 178 -19.55 13.55 6.19
CA ILE A 178 -20.92 13.51 5.70
C ILE A 178 -21.65 14.85 5.97
N GLN A 179 -21.53 15.40 7.17
CA GLN A 179 -22.11 16.70 7.53
C GLN A 179 -21.57 17.83 6.64
N ILE A 180 -20.27 17.85 6.37
CA ILE A 180 -19.65 18.87 5.52
C ILE A 180 -20.12 18.73 4.07
N LEU A 181 -20.12 17.52 3.51
CA LEU A 181 -20.60 17.24 2.16
C LEU A 181 -22.05 17.64 1.95
N SER A 182 -22.86 17.61 3.01
CA SER A 182 -24.29 17.99 2.99
C SER A 182 -24.54 19.50 3.13
N ARG A 183 -23.50 20.33 3.31
CA ARG A 183 -23.63 21.78 3.43
C ARG A 183 -23.91 22.43 2.07
N ARG A 184 -24.53 23.61 2.11
CA ARG A 184 -24.74 24.45 0.91
C ARG A 184 -23.45 25.14 0.44
N THR A 185 -22.59 25.53 1.38
CA THR A 185 -21.32 26.21 1.11
C THR A 185 -20.24 25.58 1.97
N LYS A 186 -18.96 25.71 1.58
CA LYS A 186 -17.81 25.04 2.22
C LYS A 186 -18.05 23.54 2.39
N ASN A 187 -18.58 22.92 1.35
CA ASN A 187 -19.01 21.53 1.30
C ASN A 187 -17.90 20.56 0.86
N ASN A 188 -16.65 21.00 0.84
CA ASN A 188 -15.51 20.16 0.53
C ASN A 188 -14.71 19.91 1.82
N PRO A 189 -14.79 18.71 2.42
CA PRO A 189 -13.96 18.37 3.57
C PRO A 189 -12.50 18.19 3.17
N CYS A 190 -11.59 18.64 4.02
CA CYS A 190 -10.16 18.36 3.92
C CYS A 190 -9.72 17.61 5.17
N LEU A 191 -9.31 16.35 5.01
CA LEU A 191 -8.78 15.51 6.07
C LEU A 191 -7.35 15.95 6.38
N ILE A 192 -7.11 16.39 7.60
CA ILE A 192 -5.81 16.94 8.02
C ILE A 192 -5.25 16.08 9.13
N GLY A 193 -4.08 15.53 8.94
CA GLY A 193 -3.43 14.69 9.95
C GLY A 193 -2.08 14.20 9.50
N GLU A 194 -1.32 13.65 10.41
CA GLU A 194 0.00 13.09 10.13
C GLU A 194 -0.06 11.92 9.13
N PRO A 195 1.04 11.59 8.43
CA PRO A 195 1.10 10.41 7.57
C PRO A 195 0.80 9.13 8.36
N GLY A 196 0.08 8.18 7.75
CA GLY A 196 -0.18 6.88 8.39
C GLY A 196 -1.28 6.85 9.46
N VAL A 197 -1.97 7.98 9.76
CA VAL A 197 -3.09 7.98 10.74
C VAL A 197 -4.40 7.43 10.19
N GLY A 198 -4.47 7.05 8.91
CA GLY A 198 -5.66 6.45 8.30
C GLY A 198 -6.63 7.45 7.68
N LYS A 199 -6.15 8.53 7.05
CA LYS A 199 -7.00 9.49 6.32
C LYS A 199 -7.78 8.85 5.18
N THR A 200 -7.13 8.00 4.40
CA THR A 200 -7.74 7.26 3.27
C THR A 200 -8.83 6.31 3.76
N ALA A 201 -8.62 5.63 4.90
CA ALA A 201 -9.61 4.74 5.50
C ALA A 201 -10.94 5.45 5.85
N ILE A 202 -10.91 6.74 6.21
CA ILE A 202 -12.13 7.53 6.46
C ILE A 202 -12.96 7.67 5.17
N VAL A 203 -12.30 7.86 4.03
CA VAL A 203 -12.97 7.99 2.73
C VAL A 203 -13.50 6.64 2.25
N GLU A 204 -12.77 5.56 2.51
CA GLU A 204 -13.25 4.19 2.29
C GLU A 204 -14.48 3.88 3.15
N GLY A 205 -14.47 4.30 4.43
CA GLY A 205 -15.62 4.19 5.31
C GLY A 205 -16.83 5.02 4.85
N LEU A 206 -16.60 6.20 4.27
CA LEU A 206 -17.65 6.98 3.61
C LEU A 206 -18.26 6.19 2.43
N ALA A 207 -17.41 5.58 1.58
CA ALA A 207 -17.87 4.77 0.45
C ALA A 207 -18.67 3.54 0.91
N GLN A 208 -18.26 2.90 2.01
CA GLN A 208 -19.00 1.80 2.63
C GLN A 208 -20.37 2.25 3.16
N LYS A 209 -20.45 3.41 3.85
CA LYS A 209 -21.71 3.98 4.33
C LYS A 209 -22.65 4.41 3.19
N ILE A 210 -22.13 4.92 2.09
CA ILE A 210 -22.91 5.22 0.90
C ILE A 210 -23.52 3.92 0.32
N ASN A 211 -22.70 2.87 0.22
CA ASN A 211 -23.15 1.58 -0.29
C ASN A 211 -24.20 0.90 0.61
N SER A 212 -24.06 0.99 1.94
CA SER A 212 -25.05 0.48 2.90
C SER A 212 -26.31 1.33 2.99
N GLY A 213 -26.31 2.54 2.40
CA GLY A 213 -27.43 3.48 2.47
C GLY A 213 -27.52 4.26 3.79
N ASP A 214 -26.51 4.15 4.68
CA ASP A 214 -26.45 4.83 5.98
C ASP A 214 -25.90 6.27 5.83
N VAL A 215 -26.50 7.02 4.91
CA VAL A 215 -26.15 8.41 4.60
C VAL A 215 -27.43 9.21 4.27
N PRO A 216 -27.41 10.54 4.40
CA PRO A 216 -28.51 11.40 3.95
C PRO A 216 -28.86 11.18 2.47
N GLU A 217 -30.11 11.44 2.10
CA GLU A 217 -30.62 11.22 0.73
C GLU A 217 -29.76 11.88 -0.37
N LEU A 218 -29.19 13.03 -0.08
CA LEU A 218 -28.29 13.76 -0.99
C LEU A 218 -27.04 12.96 -1.39
N LEU A 219 -26.63 12.00 -0.58
CA LEU A 219 -25.41 11.22 -0.79
C LEU A 219 -25.67 9.76 -1.20
N LYS A 220 -26.90 9.25 -1.10
CA LYS A 220 -27.24 7.84 -1.38
C LYS A 220 -26.87 7.37 -2.79
N ASN A 221 -26.91 8.28 -3.78
CA ASN A 221 -26.63 7.95 -5.17
C ASN A 221 -25.28 8.51 -5.65
N LYS A 222 -24.42 8.93 -4.72
CA LYS A 222 -23.08 9.45 -5.05
C LYS A 222 -22.06 8.32 -5.13
N ARG A 223 -21.07 8.51 -6.01
CA ARG A 223 -19.89 7.67 -6.12
C ARG A 223 -18.69 8.40 -5.56
N VAL A 224 -17.87 7.73 -4.79
CA VAL A 224 -16.59 8.24 -4.31
C VAL A 224 -15.50 7.68 -5.22
N VAL A 225 -14.81 8.55 -5.93
CA VAL A 225 -13.73 8.16 -6.85
C VAL A 225 -12.41 8.79 -6.39
N SER A 226 -11.44 7.96 -6.07
CA SER A 226 -10.07 8.40 -5.75
C SER A 226 -9.32 8.68 -7.04
N MET A 227 -8.76 9.87 -7.18
CA MET A 227 -8.01 10.30 -8.37
C MET A 227 -6.50 10.14 -8.13
N ASP A 228 -5.84 9.38 -8.99
CA ASP A 228 -4.38 9.22 -9.00
C ASP A 228 -3.73 10.35 -9.82
N ILE A 229 -3.26 11.36 -9.11
CA ILE A 229 -2.56 12.51 -9.71
C ILE A 229 -1.20 12.09 -10.26
N SER A 230 -0.50 11.21 -9.57
CA SER A 230 0.82 10.72 -9.99
C SER A 230 0.72 9.95 -11.30
N GLY A 231 -0.31 9.11 -11.46
CA GLY A 231 -0.60 8.40 -12.71
C GLY A 231 -0.97 9.35 -13.86
N MET A 232 -1.65 10.47 -13.56
CA MET A 232 -1.95 11.49 -14.58
C MET A 232 -0.72 12.25 -15.08
N VAL A 233 0.27 12.46 -14.22
CA VAL A 233 1.57 13.09 -14.59
C VAL A 233 2.45 12.10 -15.33
N ALA A 234 2.42 10.84 -14.93
CA ALA A 234 3.21 9.77 -15.56
C ALA A 234 2.82 9.63 -17.06
N GLY A 235 3.81 9.68 -17.93
CA GLY A 235 3.60 9.59 -19.40
C GLY A 235 3.07 10.86 -20.07
N ALA A 236 2.93 11.99 -19.39
CA ALA A 236 2.76 13.29 -19.99
C ALA A 236 4.12 13.82 -20.47
N LYS A 237 4.30 13.95 -21.80
CA LYS A 237 5.56 14.46 -22.36
C LYS A 237 5.68 15.97 -22.20
N TYR A 238 4.56 16.67 -22.16
CA TYR A 238 4.49 18.13 -22.06
C TYR A 238 3.51 18.54 -20.94
N ARG A 239 3.73 19.72 -20.37
CA ARG A 239 2.85 20.34 -19.35
C ARG A 239 1.38 20.40 -19.81
N GLY A 240 1.13 20.70 -21.07
CA GLY A 240 -0.21 20.79 -21.66
C GLY A 240 -0.99 19.47 -21.61
N ASP A 241 -0.32 18.33 -21.74
CA ASP A 241 -0.96 17.00 -21.74
C ASP A 241 -1.61 16.71 -20.38
N PHE A 242 -0.92 17.06 -19.28
CA PHE A 242 -1.44 16.89 -17.93
C PHE A 242 -2.62 17.82 -17.63
N GLU A 243 -2.49 19.12 -18.03
CA GLU A 243 -3.58 20.08 -17.85
C GLU A 243 -4.83 19.66 -18.64
N GLU A 244 -4.67 19.10 -19.83
CA GLU A 244 -5.76 18.59 -20.63
C GLU A 244 -6.43 17.36 -19.99
N ARG A 245 -5.64 16.41 -19.50
CA ARG A 245 -6.15 15.21 -18.79
C ARG A 245 -6.98 15.61 -17.57
N ILE A 246 -6.46 16.51 -16.71
CA ILE A 246 -7.21 17.01 -15.54
C ILE A 246 -8.49 17.74 -15.97
N LYS A 247 -8.42 18.65 -16.95
CA LYS A 247 -9.61 19.36 -17.44
C LYS A 247 -10.68 18.41 -17.95
N LYS A 248 -10.27 17.36 -18.68
CA LYS A 248 -11.17 16.34 -19.19
C LYS A 248 -11.81 15.53 -18.07
N ALA A 249 -11.02 15.03 -17.12
CA ALA A 249 -11.52 14.28 -15.96
C ALA A 249 -12.49 15.12 -15.10
N LEU A 250 -12.13 16.36 -14.79
CA LEU A 250 -12.99 17.27 -14.02
C LEU A 250 -14.26 17.66 -14.81
N GLY A 251 -14.15 17.78 -16.14
CA GLY A 251 -15.29 17.99 -17.02
C GLY A 251 -16.27 16.82 -17.01
N GLU A 252 -15.77 15.59 -16.95
CA GLU A 252 -16.57 14.38 -16.78
C GLU A 252 -17.26 14.36 -15.41
N VAL A 253 -16.54 14.66 -14.32
CA VAL A 253 -17.10 14.77 -12.96
C VAL A 253 -18.25 15.79 -12.90
N LYS A 254 -18.07 16.96 -13.53
CA LYS A 254 -19.09 18.01 -13.60
C LYS A 254 -20.32 17.55 -14.37
N LYS A 255 -20.14 16.84 -15.49
CA LYS A 255 -21.27 16.33 -16.31
C LYS A 255 -22.02 15.21 -15.61
N ALA A 256 -21.30 14.32 -14.94
CA ALA A 256 -21.89 13.20 -14.21
C ALA A 256 -22.73 13.66 -13.00
N GLY A 257 -22.26 14.67 -12.27
CA GLY A 257 -22.99 15.30 -11.16
C GLY A 257 -23.19 14.43 -9.91
N ASP A 258 -22.88 13.13 -9.98
CA ASP A 258 -23.01 12.14 -8.91
C ASP A 258 -21.68 11.73 -8.29
N VAL A 259 -20.56 12.27 -8.76
CA VAL A 259 -19.21 11.93 -8.30
C VAL A 259 -18.77 12.86 -7.18
N ILE A 260 -18.28 12.26 -6.08
CA ILE A 260 -17.45 12.90 -5.06
C ILE A 260 -16.00 12.49 -5.34
N LEU A 261 -15.19 13.48 -5.67
CA LEU A 261 -13.79 13.24 -5.99
C LEU A 261 -12.97 13.16 -4.70
N PHE A 262 -12.15 12.14 -4.53
CA PHE A 262 -11.15 12.07 -3.48
C PHE A 262 -9.77 12.31 -4.05
N ILE A 263 -9.02 13.20 -3.43
CA ILE A 263 -7.63 13.50 -3.80
C ILE A 263 -6.77 13.37 -2.54
N ASP A 264 -5.94 12.34 -2.54
CA ASP A 264 -4.91 12.24 -1.53
C ASP A 264 -3.75 13.19 -1.85
N GLU A 265 -3.06 13.65 -0.84
CA GLU A 265 -1.99 14.65 -0.97
C GLU A 265 -2.40 15.87 -1.82
N ILE A 266 -3.58 16.44 -1.54
CA ILE A 266 -4.16 17.56 -2.32
C ILE A 266 -3.19 18.74 -2.48
N HIS A 267 -2.23 18.90 -1.58
CA HIS A 267 -1.19 19.92 -1.66
C HIS A 267 -0.33 19.79 -2.93
N THR A 268 -0.19 18.59 -3.50
CA THR A 268 0.57 18.35 -4.74
C THR A 268 -0.03 19.09 -5.93
N ILE A 269 -1.36 19.26 -5.94
CA ILE A 269 -2.07 19.99 -6.99
C ILE A 269 -2.01 21.50 -6.76
N VAL A 270 -2.04 21.92 -5.49
CA VAL A 270 -2.16 23.33 -5.11
C VAL A 270 -0.79 24.01 -4.99
N GLY A 271 0.23 23.27 -4.57
CA GLY A 271 1.56 23.80 -4.26
C GLY A 271 2.58 23.76 -5.40
N ALA A 272 2.27 23.09 -6.48
CA ALA A 272 3.19 22.88 -7.59
C ALA A 272 3.57 24.16 -8.38
N GLY A 273 2.94 25.30 -8.11
CA GLY A 273 3.15 26.56 -8.87
C GLY A 273 4.37 27.41 -8.47
N SER A 274 5.12 27.05 -7.42
CA SER A 274 6.21 27.91 -6.91
C SER A 274 7.61 27.58 -7.47
N ALA A 275 7.80 26.46 -8.17
CA ALA A 275 9.03 26.13 -8.86
C ALA A 275 8.90 26.39 -10.36
N GLU A 276 9.92 26.96 -11.02
CA GLU A 276 9.94 27.13 -12.48
C GLU A 276 9.71 25.77 -13.17
N GLY A 277 8.53 25.61 -13.79
CA GLY A 277 8.10 24.37 -14.45
C GLY A 277 7.05 23.54 -13.72
N ALA A 278 6.62 23.92 -12.52
CA ALA A 278 5.61 23.19 -11.76
C ALA A 278 4.19 23.41 -12.29
N ILE A 279 3.38 22.35 -12.19
CA ILE A 279 2.05 22.24 -12.77
C ILE A 279 1.03 22.92 -11.85
N ASP A 280 0.39 24.00 -12.30
CA ASP A 280 -0.63 24.71 -11.53
C ASP A 280 -2.06 24.21 -11.87
N ALA A 281 -2.39 23.00 -11.41
CA ALA A 281 -3.75 22.47 -11.54
C ALA A 281 -4.75 23.19 -10.60
N ALA A 282 -4.27 23.97 -9.63
CA ALA A 282 -5.12 24.78 -8.77
C ALA A 282 -5.96 25.78 -9.55
N ASN A 283 -5.41 26.37 -10.60
CA ASN A 283 -6.14 27.32 -11.45
C ASN A 283 -7.32 26.69 -12.21
N ILE A 284 -7.31 25.38 -12.41
CA ILE A 284 -8.42 24.63 -13.01
C ILE A 284 -9.47 24.29 -11.96
N LEU A 285 -9.03 23.87 -10.75
CA LEU A 285 -9.92 23.46 -9.65
C LEU A 285 -10.64 24.63 -8.99
N LYS A 286 -9.94 25.76 -8.75
CA LYS A 286 -10.49 26.94 -8.06
C LYS A 286 -11.82 27.46 -8.64
N PRO A 287 -11.98 27.65 -9.96
CA PRO A 287 -13.23 28.11 -10.54
C PRO A 287 -14.37 27.12 -10.35
N MET A 288 -14.10 25.79 -10.46
CA MET A 288 -15.11 24.74 -10.34
C MET A 288 -15.59 24.58 -8.91
N LEU A 289 -14.67 24.61 -7.93
CA LEU A 289 -14.99 24.63 -6.50
C LEU A 289 -15.73 25.92 -6.12
N ALA A 290 -15.35 27.05 -6.70
CA ALA A 290 -16.00 28.33 -6.42
C ALA A 290 -17.46 28.36 -6.85
N ARG A 291 -17.80 27.70 -7.96
CA ARG A 291 -19.16 27.61 -8.49
C ARG A 291 -19.96 26.45 -7.89
N GLY A 292 -19.32 25.58 -7.09
CA GLY A 292 -19.95 24.37 -6.55
C GLY A 292 -20.28 23.32 -7.62
N GLU A 293 -19.55 23.33 -8.73
CA GLU A 293 -19.76 22.43 -9.88
C GLU A 293 -19.26 21.01 -9.58
N ILE A 294 -18.35 20.86 -8.62
CA ILE A 294 -17.79 19.59 -8.17
C ILE A 294 -17.76 19.53 -6.65
N GLN A 295 -17.84 18.32 -6.10
CA GLN A 295 -17.61 18.01 -4.70
C GLN A 295 -16.30 17.25 -4.55
N LEU A 296 -15.47 17.66 -3.59
CA LEU A 296 -14.14 17.12 -3.40
C LEU A 296 -13.85 16.87 -1.92
N VAL A 297 -13.26 15.72 -1.63
CA VAL A 297 -12.64 15.38 -0.35
C VAL A 297 -11.13 15.41 -0.56
N GLY A 298 -10.43 16.26 0.16
CA GLY A 298 -8.96 16.31 0.13
C GLY A 298 -8.36 15.63 1.35
N ALA A 299 -7.14 15.10 1.23
CA ALA A 299 -6.34 14.67 2.37
C ALA A 299 -4.95 15.30 2.28
N THR A 300 -4.39 15.72 3.43
CA THR A 300 -3.06 16.33 3.50
C THR A 300 -2.54 16.34 4.94
N THR A 301 -1.30 16.78 5.15
CA THR A 301 -0.75 17.01 6.49
C THR A 301 -1.13 18.39 7.04
N ILE A 302 -0.94 18.60 8.36
CA ILE A 302 -1.23 19.89 9.00
C ILE A 302 -0.34 21.00 8.44
N GLU A 303 0.95 20.71 8.23
CA GLU A 303 1.94 21.66 7.71
C GLU A 303 1.60 22.10 6.29
N GLU A 304 1.28 21.13 5.41
CA GLU A 304 0.95 21.37 4.01
C GLU A 304 -0.39 22.10 3.85
N TYR A 305 -1.39 21.76 4.69
CA TYR A 305 -2.64 22.49 4.72
C TYR A 305 -2.44 23.98 5.00
N ARG A 306 -1.64 24.31 6.03
CA ARG A 306 -1.31 25.70 6.37
C ARG A 306 -0.50 26.40 5.28
N LYS A 307 0.44 25.68 4.67
CA LYS A 307 1.35 26.24 3.67
C LYS A 307 0.65 26.53 2.35
N TYR A 308 -0.25 25.67 1.90
CA TYR A 308 -0.80 25.69 0.53
C TYR A 308 -2.29 26.00 0.46
N ILE A 309 -3.12 25.58 1.43
CA ILE A 309 -4.58 25.75 1.36
C ILE A 309 -5.03 26.96 2.18
N GLU A 310 -4.57 27.09 3.41
CA GLU A 310 -4.96 28.19 4.32
C GLU A 310 -4.46 29.55 3.84
N LYS A 311 -3.30 29.61 3.18
CA LYS A 311 -2.77 30.86 2.59
C LYS A 311 -3.53 31.31 1.34
N ASP A 312 -4.22 30.41 0.66
CA ASP A 312 -5.01 30.72 -0.52
C ASP A 312 -6.45 31.02 -0.15
N THR A 313 -6.82 32.29 -0.15
CA THR A 313 -8.15 32.78 0.26
C THR A 313 -9.31 32.18 -0.55
N ALA A 314 -9.06 31.73 -1.79
CA ALA A 314 -10.08 31.12 -2.63
C ALA A 314 -10.36 29.66 -2.19
N LEU A 315 -9.32 28.93 -1.80
CA LEU A 315 -9.43 27.55 -1.31
C LEU A 315 -9.90 27.51 0.14
N GLU A 316 -9.37 28.36 1.02
CA GLU A 316 -9.76 28.45 2.42
C GLU A 316 -11.29 28.62 2.60
N ARG A 317 -11.90 29.43 1.73
CA ARG A 317 -13.36 29.64 1.75
C ARG A 317 -14.17 28.45 1.21
N ARG A 318 -13.54 27.44 0.65
CA ARG A 318 -14.21 26.28 0.02
C ARG A 318 -13.98 24.98 0.76
N PHE A 319 -12.84 24.84 1.41
CA PHE A 319 -12.53 23.68 2.23
C PHE A 319 -12.95 23.87 3.70
N SER A 320 -13.35 22.75 4.30
CA SER A 320 -13.61 22.65 5.74
C SER A 320 -12.66 21.63 6.34
N PRO A 321 -11.76 22.02 7.25
CA PRO A 321 -10.81 21.10 7.86
C PRO A 321 -11.50 20.07 8.74
N VAL A 322 -11.05 18.82 8.67
CA VAL A 322 -11.40 17.71 9.55
C VAL A 322 -10.10 17.14 10.08
N THR A 323 -9.81 17.37 11.35
CA THR A 323 -8.60 16.87 11.98
C THR A 323 -8.71 15.37 12.23
N VAL A 324 -7.72 14.63 11.76
CA VAL A 324 -7.58 13.18 11.93
C VAL A 324 -6.40 12.92 12.85
N ASN A 325 -6.70 12.60 14.10
CA ASN A 325 -5.69 12.30 15.10
C ASN A 325 -5.22 10.85 15.02
N GLU A 326 -4.04 10.58 15.58
CA GLU A 326 -3.56 9.22 15.81
C GLU A 326 -4.58 8.44 16.68
N PRO A 327 -4.98 7.21 16.29
CA PRO A 327 -5.90 6.42 17.08
C PRO A 327 -5.27 5.97 18.40
N SER A 328 -6.09 5.73 19.40
CA SER A 328 -5.62 5.17 20.67
C SER A 328 -5.07 3.75 20.50
N VAL A 329 -4.25 3.28 21.46
CA VAL A 329 -3.75 1.89 21.48
C VAL A 329 -4.91 0.90 21.39
N LYS A 330 -6.00 1.15 22.13
CA LYS A 330 -7.19 0.27 22.15
C LYS A 330 -7.90 0.23 20.80
N ASP A 331 -8.09 1.40 20.18
CA ASP A 331 -8.71 1.49 18.85
C ASP A 331 -7.84 0.81 17.80
N THR A 332 -6.53 0.99 17.89
CA THR A 332 -5.57 0.34 16.97
C THR A 332 -5.62 -1.18 17.08
N ILE A 333 -5.67 -1.74 18.29
CA ILE A 333 -5.84 -3.19 18.48
C ILE A 333 -7.14 -3.67 17.82
N THR A 334 -8.23 -2.89 17.95
CA THR A 334 -9.52 -3.24 17.35
C THR A 334 -9.45 -3.15 15.81
N ILE A 335 -8.77 -2.15 15.26
CA ILE A 335 -8.51 -2.01 13.82
C ILE A 335 -7.74 -3.23 13.31
N LEU A 336 -6.62 -3.58 13.96
CA LEU A 336 -5.79 -4.71 13.55
C LEU A 336 -6.54 -6.05 13.62
N LYS A 337 -7.36 -6.26 14.66
CA LYS A 337 -8.25 -7.42 14.73
C LYS A 337 -9.25 -7.47 13.59
N GLY A 338 -9.74 -6.32 13.13
CA GLY A 338 -10.67 -6.22 11.99
C GLY A 338 -10.04 -6.54 10.64
N ILE A 339 -8.77 -6.22 10.44
CA ILE A 339 -8.06 -6.47 9.18
C ILE A 339 -7.28 -7.78 9.17
N ARG A 340 -7.14 -8.45 10.32
CA ARG A 340 -6.35 -9.66 10.54
C ARG A 340 -6.59 -10.74 9.48
N ASP A 341 -7.86 -11.07 9.23
CA ASP A 341 -8.24 -12.17 8.34
C ASP A 341 -7.70 -11.98 6.90
N LYS A 342 -7.61 -10.72 6.44
CA LYS A 342 -7.04 -10.40 5.12
C LYS A 342 -5.53 -10.62 5.08
N TYR A 343 -4.81 -10.20 6.14
CA TYR A 343 -3.37 -10.45 6.26
C TYR A 343 -3.05 -11.93 6.44
N GLU A 344 -3.85 -12.65 7.23
CA GLU A 344 -3.75 -14.11 7.37
C GLU A 344 -3.94 -14.82 6.02
N ALA A 345 -4.94 -14.41 5.25
CA ALA A 345 -5.20 -14.96 3.92
C ALA A 345 -4.10 -14.64 2.92
N HIS A 346 -3.58 -13.39 2.92
CA HIS A 346 -2.53 -12.95 2.01
C HIS A 346 -1.21 -13.68 2.23
N HIS A 347 -0.77 -13.78 3.50
CA HIS A 347 0.49 -14.42 3.85
C HIS A 347 0.38 -15.91 4.14
N ASN A 348 -0.84 -16.47 4.18
CA ASN A 348 -1.10 -17.85 4.58
C ASN A 348 -0.48 -18.19 5.95
N VAL A 349 -0.71 -17.32 6.94
CA VAL A 349 -0.24 -17.41 8.32
C VAL A 349 -1.42 -17.27 9.28
N LYS A 350 -1.24 -17.59 10.56
CA LYS A 350 -2.19 -17.29 11.62
C LYS A 350 -1.57 -16.27 12.57
N ILE A 351 -2.30 -15.19 12.87
CA ILE A 351 -1.83 -14.10 13.72
C ILE A 351 -2.55 -14.21 15.07
N THR A 352 -1.78 -14.36 16.17
CA THR A 352 -2.36 -14.45 17.49
C THR A 352 -2.77 -13.06 18.03
N ASP A 353 -3.69 -13.05 19.00
CA ASP A 353 -4.10 -11.80 19.65
C ASP A 353 -2.94 -11.15 20.39
N GLU A 354 -2.06 -11.96 21.01
CA GLU A 354 -0.85 -11.50 21.68
C GLU A 354 0.12 -10.82 20.69
N ALA A 355 0.23 -11.33 19.46
CA ALA A 355 1.06 -10.71 18.44
C ALA A 355 0.51 -9.33 18.01
N ILE A 356 -0.81 -9.19 17.91
CA ILE A 356 -1.47 -7.89 17.61
C ILE A 356 -1.21 -6.89 18.76
N GLU A 357 -1.42 -7.31 19.99
CA GLU A 357 -1.18 -6.45 21.16
C GLU A 357 0.30 -6.07 21.29
N ALA A 358 1.20 -7.01 21.04
CA ALA A 358 2.63 -6.76 20.99
C ALA A 358 3.00 -5.78 19.86
N ALA A 359 2.46 -5.94 18.65
CA ALA A 359 2.73 -5.04 17.53
C ALA A 359 2.34 -3.59 17.87
N VAL A 360 1.19 -3.38 18.50
CA VAL A 360 0.75 -2.02 18.89
C VAL A 360 1.61 -1.48 20.02
N ASN A 361 1.76 -2.23 21.13
CA ASN A 361 2.47 -1.74 22.31
C ASN A 361 3.95 -1.49 22.04
N LEU A 362 4.61 -2.41 21.35
CA LEU A 362 6.02 -2.28 21.01
C LEU A 362 6.27 -1.19 19.96
N SER A 363 5.35 -1.02 18.97
CA SER A 363 5.47 0.08 18.02
C SER A 363 5.35 1.46 18.69
N VAL A 364 4.46 1.62 19.65
CA VAL A 364 4.32 2.87 20.42
C VAL A 364 5.58 3.13 21.23
N ARG A 365 6.20 2.07 21.79
CA ARG A 365 7.36 2.19 22.66
C ARG A 365 8.66 2.44 21.89
N TYR A 366 8.85 1.79 20.74
CA TYR A 366 10.15 1.73 20.05
C TYR A 366 10.19 2.49 18.72
N ILE A 367 9.04 2.81 18.10
CA ILE A 367 8.95 3.50 16.80
C ILE A 367 8.29 4.85 17.00
N ASN A 368 9.11 5.92 17.04
CA ASN A 368 8.64 7.29 17.34
C ASN A 368 8.53 8.18 16.09
N ASP A 369 9.03 7.73 14.95
CA ASP A 369 9.05 8.46 13.68
C ASP A 369 7.83 8.20 12.79
N ARG A 370 6.94 7.29 13.21
CA ARG A 370 5.72 6.90 12.50
C ARG A 370 4.52 6.89 13.46
N TYR A 371 3.30 6.92 12.89
CA TYR A 371 2.05 7.01 13.65
C TYR A 371 1.25 5.71 13.56
N LEU A 372 0.40 5.47 14.58
CA LEU A 372 -0.61 4.42 14.53
C LEU A 372 -1.74 4.81 13.55
N PRO A 373 -2.39 3.84 12.89
CA PRO A 373 -2.18 2.38 12.99
C PRO A 373 -1.06 1.87 12.07
N ASP A 374 -0.55 2.67 11.15
CA ASP A 374 0.34 2.29 10.06
C ASP A 374 1.58 1.52 10.54
N LYS A 375 2.32 2.07 11.52
CA LYS A 375 3.51 1.41 12.08
C LYS A 375 3.23 0.03 12.69
N ALA A 376 2.04 -0.22 13.22
CA ALA A 376 1.67 -1.52 13.78
C ALA A 376 1.21 -2.49 12.68
N ILE A 377 0.59 -1.99 11.63
CA ILE A 377 0.24 -2.76 10.42
C ILE A 377 1.50 -3.23 9.73
N ASP A 378 2.47 -2.33 9.48
CA ASP A 378 3.75 -2.66 8.87
C ASP A 378 4.51 -3.75 9.63
N LEU A 379 4.49 -3.70 10.97
CA LEU A 379 5.12 -4.74 11.80
C LEU A 379 4.49 -6.11 11.60
N ILE A 380 3.16 -6.18 11.54
CA ILE A 380 2.45 -7.44 11.30
C ILE A 380 2.73 -7.96 9.89
N ASP A 381 2.71 -7.08 8.91
CA ASP A 381 2.96 -7.41 7.51
C ASP A 381 4.37 -7.98 7.32
N GLU A 382 5.39 -7.29 7.85
CA GLU A 382 6.78 -7.73 7.76
C GLU A 382 7.05 -9.00 8.57
N ALA A 383 6.49 -9.12 9.78
CA ALA A 383 6.62 -10.33 10.58
C ALA A 383 6.01 -11.55 9.88
N SER A 384 4.84 -11.36 9.25
CA SER A 384 4.16 -12.39 8.47
C SER A 384 4.96 -12.80 7.24
N SER A 385 5.48 -11.82 6.49
CA SER A 385 6.34 -12.04 5.34
C SER A 385 7.63 -12.78 5.71
N LYS A 386 8.32 -12.34 6.78
CA LYS A 386 9.56 -12.96 7.27
C LYS A 386 9.35 -14.39 7.76
N ALA A 387 8.25 -14.64 8.46
CA ALA A 387 7.91 -15.99 8.92
C ALA A 387 7.61 -16.94 7.75
N ARG A 388 6.93 -16.44 6.71
CA ARG A 388 6.68 -17.20 5.50
C ARG A 388 7.96 -17.49 4.72
N LEU A 389 8.87 -16.53 4.58
CA LEU A 389 10.17 -16.73 3.93
C LEU A 389 11.01 -17.82 4.61
N LYS A 390 10.98 -17.90 5.95
CA LYS A 390 11.65 -18.98 6.68
C LYS A 390 11.14 -20.37 6.31
N THR A 391 9.86 -20.52 5.95
CA THR A 391 9.31 -21.81 5.50
C THR A 391 9.71 -22.18 4.07
N TYR A 392 10.04 -21.20 3.23
CA TYR A 392 10.55 -21.46 1.86
C TYR A 392 12.05 -21.74 1.82
N THR A 393 12.80 -21.43 2.89
CA THR A 393 14.23 -21.72 2.95
C THR A 393 14.43 -23.23 3.04
N GLU A 394 15.15 -23.80 2.07
CA GLU A 394 15.45 -25.24 2.08
C GLU A 394 16.26 -25.62 3.30
N PRO A 395 15.90 -26.74 3.98
CA PRO A 395 16.68 -27.25 5.12
C PRO A 395 18.13 -27.54 4.74
N ASP A 396 19.04 -27.32 5.68
CA ASP A 396 20.48 -27.58 5.46
C ASP A 396 20.75 -29.03 5.06
N SER A 397 19.90 -29.97 5.42
CA SER A 397 19.98 -31.36 4.97
C SER A 397 19.79 -31.50 3.47
N LEU A 398 18.86 -30.78 2.86
CA LEU A 398 18.62 -30.80 1.40
C LEU A 398 19.78 -30.10 0.66
N LYS A 399 20.28 -28.98 1.17
CA LYS A 399 21.44 -28.29 0.61
C LYS A 399 22.68 -29.18 0.61
N LYS A 400 22.96 -29.86 1.72
CA LYS A 400 24.09 -30.80 1.81
C LYS A 400 23.95 -31.96 0.83
N MET A 401 22.75 -32.52 0.67
CA MET A 401 22.51 -33.56 -0.31
C MET A 401 22.72 -33.06 -1.75
N GLN A 402 22.34 -31.82 -2.03
CA GLN A 402 22.55 -31.22 -3.34
C GLN A 402 24.04 -30.99 -3.63
N GLU A 403 24.79 -30.45 -2.65
CA GLU A 403 26.27 -30.29 -2.76
C GLU A 403 26.97 -31.65 -2.96
N GLU A 404 26.50 -32.70 -2.29
CA GLU A 404 27.05 -34.05 -2.43
C GLU A 404 26.73 -34.66 -3.79
N ILE A 405 25.54 -34.42 -4.34
CA ILE A 405 25.17 -34.81 -5.71
C ILE A 405 26.07 -34.12 -6.75
N GLU A 406 26.30 -32.79 -6.59
CA GLU A 406 27.19 -32.03 -7.48
C GLU A 406 28.66 -32.51 -7.39
N ARG A 407 29.08 -32.93 -6.21
CA ARG A 407 30.43 -33.50 -6.02
C ARG A 407 30.56 -34.87 -6.70
N LEU A 408 29.56 -35.75 -6.49
CA LEU A 408 29.57 -37.09 -7.15
C LEU A 408 29.49 -36.98 -8.68
N ASP A 409 28.81 -35.98 -9.20
CA ASP A 409 28.71 -35.73 -10.65
C ASP A 409 30.09 -35.30 -11.22
N LYS A 410 30.80 -34.40 -10.53
CA LYS A 410 32.18 -34.02 -10.90
C LYS A 410 33.16 -35.22 -10.83
N ASP A 411 33.10 -35.98 -9.73
CA ASP A 411 33.97 -37.13 -9.54
C ASP A 411 33.68 -38.23 -10.62
N LYS A 412 32.42 -38.37 -11.07
CA LYS A 412 32.03 -39.25 -12.16
C LYS A 412 32.60 -38.78 -13.50
N GLU A 413 32.53 -37.47 -13.80
CA GLU A 413 33.11 -36.89 -15.02
C GLU A 413 34.63 -37.08 -15.04
N GLU A 414 35.33 -36.85 -13.93
CA GLU A 414 36.78 -37.09 -13.82
C GLU A 414 37.13 -38.59 -14.02
N ALA A 415 36.31 -39.51 -13.49
CA ALA A 415 36.50 -40.94 -13.67
C ALA A 415 36.29 -41.38 -15.12
N VAL A 416 35.36 -40.76 -15.85
CA VAL A 416 35.13 -41.01 -17.29
C VAL A 416 36.34 -40.49 -18.11
N ILE A 417 36.79 -39.28 -17.84
CA ILE A 417 37.96 -38.70 -18.53
C ILE A 417 39.21 -39.56 -18.30
N SER A 418 39.36 -40.11 -17.07
CA SER A 418 40.49 -40.97 -16.68
C SER A 418 40.30 -42.44 -17.16
N GLN A 419 39.31 -42.76 -17.96
CA GLN A 419 38.95 -44.09 -18.48
C GLN A 419 38.75 -45.17 -17.41
N LYS A 420 38.39 -44.78 -16.16
CA LYS A 420 38.10 -45.69 -15.05
C LYS A 420 36.61 -46.05 -15.01
N PHE A 421 36.16 -46.81 -16.00
CA PHE A 421 34.73 -47.07 -16.22
C PHE A 421 34.02 -47.81 -15.07
N GLU A 422 34.71 -48.72 -14.35
CA GLU A 422 34.13 -49.39 -13.19
C GLU A 422 33.83 -48.42 -12.04
N LYS A 423 34.78 -47.46 -11.79
CA LYS A 423 34.59 -46.44 -10.79
C LYS A 423 33.49 -45.43 -11.19
N ALA A 424 33.40 -45.07 -12.46
CA ALA A 424 32.36 -44.23 -13.00
C ALA A 424 30.97 -44.88 -12.89
N ALA A 425 30.86 -46.19 -13.05
CA ALA A 425 29.62 -46.94 -12.87
C ALA A 425 29.17 -46.97 -11.42
N ALA A 426 30.09 -47.18 -10.46
CA ALA A 426 29.80 -47.16 -9.03
C ALA A 426 29.30 -45.76 -8.56
N LEU A 427 29.99 -44.69 -8.98
CA LEU A 427 29.61 -43.30 -8.68
C LEU A 427 28.26 -42.93 -9.28
N ARG A 428 27.92 -43.44 -10.47
CA ARG A 428 26.61 -43.26 -11.09
C ARG A 428 25.48 -43.90 -10.27
N ASP A 429 25.73 -45.08 -9.73
CA ASP A 429 24.72 -45.79 -8.93
C ASP A 429 24.52 -45.10 -7.57
N GLU A 430 25.60 -44.58 -6.96
CA GLU A 430 25.52 -43.74 -5.76
C GLU A 430 24.78 -42.42 -6.01
N GLU A 431 25.11 -41.74 -7.10
CA GLU A 431 24.44 -40.50 -7.51
C GLU A 431 22.93 -40.72 -7.71
N LYS A 432 22.55 -41.80 -8.38
CA LYS A 432 21.17 -42.16 -8.62
C LYS A 432 20.39 -42.42 -7.34
N THR A 433 20.98 -43.18 -6.41
CA THR A 433 20.36 -43.47 -5.11
C THR A 433 20.20 -42.19 -4.24
N LEU A 434 21.19 -41.30 -4.33
CA LEU A 434 21.14 -40.01 -3.60
C LEU A 434 20.11 -39.06 -4.23
N LYS A 435 20.01 -38.98 -5.56
CA LYS A 435 18.97 -38.22 -6.26
C LYS A 435 17.56 -38.69 -5.92
N GLU A 436 17.33 -40.02 -5.87
CA GLU A 436 16.02 -40.56 -5.45
C GLU A 436 15.66 -40.22 -4.01
N LYS A 437 16.66 -40.21 -3.10
CA LYS A 437 16.46 -39.77 -1.73
C LYS A 437 16.17 -38.25 -1.65
N PHE A 438 16.92 -37.45 -2.38
CA PHE A 438 16.72 -36.00 -2.47
C PHE A 438 15.32 -35.66 -2.97
N GLU A 439 14.86 -36.28 -4.05
CA GLU A 439 13.52 -36.05 -4.58
C GLU A 439 12.40 -36.44 -3.57
N LYS A 440 12.57 -37.55 -2.86
CA LYS A 440 11.62 -37.97 -1.82
C LYS A 440 11.57 -37.00 -0.66
N GLU A 441 12.73 -36.55 -0.18
CA GLU A 441 12.80 -35.57 0.92
C GLU A 441 12.30 -34.18 0.46
N GLN A 442 12.62 -33.74 -0.75
CA GLN A 442 12.13 -32.50 -1.32
C GLN A 442 10.59 -32.52 -1.49
N LYS A 443 10.02 -33.64 -1.96
CA LYS A 443 8.57 -33.81 -2.05
C LYS A 443 7.91 -33.79 -0.66
N LYS A 444 8.50 -34.44 0.34
CA LYS A 444 8.00 -34.41 1.72
C LYS A 444 8.04 -33.00 2.28
N TRP A 445 9.14 -32.28 2.08
CA TRP A 445 9.30 -30.90 2.53
C TRP A 445 8.29 -29.96 1.86
N LYS A 446 8.15 -30.02 0.52
CA LYS A 446 7.14 -29.24 -0.21
C LYS A 446 5.72 -29.52 0.29
N ASN A 447 5.35 -30.78 0.49
CA ASN A 447 4.03 -31.16 0.99
C ASN A 447 3.80 -30.74 2.45
N LYS A 448 4.83 -30.71 3.28
CA LYS A 448 4.77 -30.25 4.68
C LYS A 448 4.57 -28.73 4.70
N ASN A 449 5.32 -27.97 3.90
CA ASN A 449 5.24 -26.51 3.84
C ASN A 449 3.91 -25.98 3.27
N THR A 450 3.29 -26.73 2.33
CA THR A 450 1.99 -26.36 1.78
C THR A 450 0.85 -26.54 2.79
N LYS A 451 1.01 -27.43 3.78
CA LYS A 451 -0.02 -27.75 4.77
C LYS A 451 0.17 -27.08 6.14
N THR A 452 1.36 -26.54 6.44
CA THR A 452 1.64 -25.98 7.77
C THR A 452 1.38 -24.47 7.75
N MET A 453 0.30 -24.04 8.36
CA MET A 453 0.06 -22.63 8.66
C MET A 453 1.04 -22.16 9.72
N VAL A 454 1.84 -21.15 9.42
CA VAL A 454 2.79 -20.56 10.38
C VAL A 454 2.02 -19.65 11.32
N THR A 455 2.24 -19.79 12.63
CA THR A 455 1.62 -18.90 13.62
C THR A 455 2.59 -17.77 13.97
N ILE A 456 2.10 -16.55 13.86
CA ILE A 456 2.83 -15.34 14.26
C ILE A 456 2.57 -15.07 15.72
N THR A 457 3.66 -14.99 16.49
CA THR A 457 3.65 -14.76 17.93
C THR A 457 4.30 -13.42 18.27
N GLU A 458 4.22 -12.98 19.52
CA GLU A 458 4.92 -11.81 20.05
C GLU A 458 6.41 -11.81 19.72
N GLU A 459 7.07 -12.98 19.76
CA GLU A 459 8.48 -13.11 19.43
C GLU A 459 8.82 -12.71 18.00
N ASN A 460 7.93 -13.04 17.03
CA ASN A 460 8.13 -12.67 15.63
C ASN A 460 8.06 -11.15 15.46
N ILE A 461 7.15 -10.50 16.17
CA ILE A 461 7.04 -9.04 16.20
C ILE A 461 8.29 -8.41 16.82
N ALA A 462 8.75 -8.95 17.97
CA ALA A 462 9.96 -8.47 18.62
C ALA A 462 11.20 -8.60 17.73
N ASP A 463 11.30 -9.66 16.92
CA ASP A 463 12.38 -9.88 15.94
C ASP A 463 12.40 -8.82 14.83
N VAL A 464 11.23 -8.35 14.39
CA VAL A 464 11.15 -7.29 13.37
C VAL A 464 11.52 -5.94 13.97
N ILE A 465 11.02 -5.65 15.18
CA ILE A 465 11.39 -4.40 15.86
C ILE A 465 12.89 -4.34 16.15
N ALA A 466 13.48 -5.45 16.57
CA ALA A 466 14.92 -5.53 16.76
C ALA A 466 15.71 -5.26 15.48
N LEU A 467 15.17 -5.72 14.33
CA LEU A 467 15.78 -5.44 13.02
C LEU A 467 15.67 -3.95 12.65
N TRP A 468 14.52 -3.31 12.89
CA TRP A 468 14.30 -1.90 12.52
C TRP A 468 15.05 -0.92 13.42
N THR A 469 15.06 -1.21 14.72
CA THR A 469 15.60 -0.29 15.73
C THR A 469 17.03 -0.60 16.16
N GLY A 470 17.51 -1.81 15.82
CA GLY A 470 18.79 -2.31 16.33
C GLY A 470 18.78 -2.73 17.80
N ILE A 471 17.60 -2.66 18.47
CA ILE A 471 17.44 -2.97 19.89
C ILE A 471 17.09 -4.44 20.06
N PRO A 472 17.84 -5.26 20.78
CA PRO A 472 17.54 -6.68 21.00
C PRO A 472 16.33 -6.87 21.94
N VAL A 473 15.11 -6.64 21.42
CA VAL A 473 13.85 -6.69 22.20
C VAL A 473 13.61 -8.06 22.86
N LYS A 474 14.07 -9.17 22.25
CA LYS A 474 13.97 -10.53 22.83
C LYS A 474 14.75 -10.73 24.14
N LYS A 475 15.82 -9.96 24.35
CA LYS A 475 16.63 -10.09 25.57
C LYS A 475 16.13 -9.27 26.75
N ILE A 476 15.04 -8.49 26.57
CA ILE A 476 14.58 -7.51 27.57
C ILE A 476 13.76 -8.15 28.71
N THR A 477 13.14 -9.32 28.52
CA THR A 477 12.18 -9.85 29.49
C THR A 477 12.79 -10.73 30.60
N GLU A 478 13.80 -11.54 30.33
CA GLU A 478 14.44 -12.38 31.35
C GLU A 478 15.88 -11.97 31.69
N ASP A 479 16.67 -11.63 30.69
CA ASP A 479 18.06 -11.18 30.85
C ASP A 479 18.21 -9.75 31.43
N GLU A 480 17.18 -8.91 31.35
CA GLU A 480 17.27 -7.51 31.79
C GLU A 480 17.48 -7.41 33.32
N ASN A 481 16.79 -8.26 34.07
CA ASN A 481 16.97 -8.31 35.52
C ASN A 481 18.38 -8.81 35.92
N GLU A 482 18.93 -9.77 35.19
CA GLU A 482 20.30 -10.25 35.42
C GLU A 482 21.34 -9.22 34.98
N ARG A 483 21.13 -8.55 33.83
CA ARG A 483 22.00 -7.46 33.39
C ARG A 483 22.01 -6.30 34.35
N LEU A 484 20.84 -5.89 34.87
CA LEU A 484 20.75 -4.83 35.87
C LEU A 484 21.37 -5.23 37.22
N ARG A 485 21.31 -6.51 37.60
CA ARG A 485 22.05 -7.02 38.77
C ARG A 485 23.55 -6.97 38.58
N ASN A 486 24.03 -7.31 37.39
CA ASN A 486 25.43 -7.38 37.03
C ASN A 486 25.99 -6.07 36.46
N LEU A 487 25.15 -5.00 36.39
CA LEU A 487 25.54 -3.72 35.74
C LEU A 487 26.84 -3.14 36.33
N GLU A 488 27.03 -3.18 37.65
CA GLU A 488 28.26 -2.72 38.29
C GLU A 488 29.50 -3.49 37.78
N LYS A 489 29.38 -4.82 37.71
CA LYS A 489 30.49 -5.66 37.19
C LYS A 489 30.80 -5.33 35.74
N SER A 490 29.79 -5.19 34.90
CA SER A 490 29.94 -4.87 33.49
C SER A 490 30.56 -3.47 33.30
N LEU A 491 30.22 -2.49 34.13
CA LEU A 491 30.84 -1.16 34.08
C LEU A 491 32.30 -1.21 34.54
N HIS A 492 32.61 -2.04 35.57
CA HIS A 492 34.01 -2.21 36.05
C HIS A 492 34.91 -2.98 35.09
N GLU A 493 34.40 -3.73 34.13
CA GLU A 493 35.20 -4.34 33.08
C GLU A 493 35.94 -3.30 32.20
N ARG A 494 35.33 -2.11 32.03
CA ARG A 494 35.91 -0.99 31.25
C ARG A 494 36.42 0.14 32.11
N VAL A 495 35.77 0.44 33.22
CA VAL A 495 36.12 1.56 34.11
C VAL A 495 36.76 1.01 35.37
N ILE A 496 38.08 1.06 35.42
CA ILE A 496 38.87 0.61 36.56
C ILE A 496 38.93 1.74 37.59
N GLY A 497 38.56 1.44 38.83
CA GLY A 497 38.36 2.43 39.87
C GLY A 497 37.01 3.18 39.73
N GLN A 498 36.86 4.33 40.37
CA GLN A 498 35.63 5.12 40.37
C GLN A 498 34.41 4.36 40.96
N ASP A 499 34.64 3.54 41.99
CA ASP A 499 33.67 2.61 42.57
C ASP A 499 32.39 3.34 43.03
N GLU A 500 32.52 4.50 43.69
CA GLU A 500 31.39 5.32 44.15
C GLU A 500 30.55 5.83 42.98
N ALA A 501 31.14 6.23 41.86
CA ALA A 501 30.44 6.74 40.68
C ALA A 501 29.71 5.61 39.96
N VAL A 502 30.33 4.44 39.80
CA VAL A 502 29.75 3.25 39.18
C VAL A 502 28.57 2.74 40.01
N GLU A 503 28.73 2.66 41.34
CA GLU A 503 27.66 2.24 42.25
C GLU A 503 26.47 3.19 42.23
N ALA A 504 26.73 4.51 42.25
CA ALA A 504 25.69 5.54 42.23
C ALA A 504 24.86 5.48 40.92
N VAL A 505 25.53 5.33 39.77
CA VAL A 505 24.87 5.20 38.45
C VAL A 505 24.05 3.90 38.39
N ALA A 506 24.63 2.76 38.77
CA ALA A 506 23.95 1.48 38.73
C ALA A 506 22.73 1.44 39.66
N LYS A 507 22.83 2.02 40.84
CA LYS A 507 21.74 2.13 41.82
C LYS A 507 20.61 3.04 41.32
N ALA A 508 20.92 4.16 40.66
CA ALA A 508 19.91 5.06 40.10
C ALA A 508 19.17 4.40 38.94
N ILE A 509 19.86 3.67 38.06
CA ILE A 509 19.23 2.94 36.95
C ILE A 509 18.34 1.82 37.46
N ARG A 510 18.82 1.01 38.40
CA ARG A 510 17.99 -0.04 39.03
C ARG A 510 16.72 0.53 39.66
N ARG A 511 16.81 1.65 40.38
CA ARG A 511 15.66 2.31 41.00
C ARG A 511 14.66 2.81 39.97
N SER A 512 15.10 3.34 38.83
CA SER A 512 14.24 3.81 37.76
C SER A 512 13.44 2.67 37.10
N ARG A 513 13.98 1.46 37.01
CA ARG A 513 13.35 0.31 36.37
C ARG A 513 12.32 -0.41 37.26
N VAL A 514 12.36 -0.24 38.57
CA VAL A 514 11.39 -0.87 39.52
C VAL A 514 10.00 -0.20 39.47
N GLY A 515 9.76 0.76 38.57
CA GLY A 515 8.41 1.32 38.34
C GLY A 515 8.01 2.47 39.27
N LEU A 516 8.92 3.00 40.09
CA LEU A 516 8.69 4.17 40.95
C LEU A 516 8.87 5.51 40.24
N LYS A 517 8.78 5.53 38.89
CA LYS A 517 9.12 6.65 38.04
C LYS A 517 7.90 7.21 37.33
N ASP A 518 7.89 8.55 37.12
CA ASP A 518 7.03 9.22 36.14
C ASP A 518 7.43 8.82 34.71
N GLN A 519 6.48 8.30 33.94
CA GLN A 519 6.73 7.79 32.56
C GLN A 519 7.25 8.86 31.59
N ASN A 520 7.14 10.12 31.96
CA ASN A 520 7.53 11.24 31.11
C ASN A 520 8.94 11.77 31.37
N ARG A 521 9.70 11.21 32.33
CA ARG A 521 11.05 11.69 32.66
C ARG A 521 12.15 10.77 32.15
N PRO A 522 13.39 11.26 31.91
CA PRO A 522 14.53 10.43 31.52
C PRO A 522 14.83 9.32 32.52
N ILE A 523 15.37 8.18 32.09
CA ILE A 523 15.69 7.02 32.95
C ILE A 523 16.60 7.40 34.10
N GLY A 524 17.57 8.28 33.85
CA GLY A 524 18.46 8.85 34.85
C GLY A 524 19.19 10.07 34.28
N SER A 525 19.44 11.05 35.12
CA SER A 525 20.22 12.24 34.78
C SER A 525 21.38 12.33 35.76
N PHE A 526 22.59 12.37 35.26
CA PHE A 526 23.82 12.31 36.02
C PHE A 526 24.69 13.50 35.72
N LEU A 527 25.28 14.10 36.71
CA LEU A 527 26.29 15.14 36.59
C LEU A 527 27.64 14.59 37.07
N PHE A 528 28.57 14.43 36.15
CA PHE A 528 29.92 13.96 36.46
C PHE A 528 30.86 15.15 36.67
N LEU A 529 31.36 15.30 37.90
CA LEU A 529 32.27 16.34 38.31
C LEU A 529 33.67 15.75 38.53
N GLY A 530 34.69 16.38 38.00
CA GLY A 530 36.07 15.94 38.17
C GLY A 530 37.05 16.51 37.14
N PRO A 531 38.35 16.42 37.36
CA PRO A 531 39.36 16.91 36.41
C PRO A 531 39.32 16.09 35.07
N THR A 532 40.05 16.58 34.07
CA THR A 532 40.20 15.89 32.78
C THR A 532 40.96 14.59 32.96
N GLY A 533 40.58 13.54 32.18
CA GLY A 533 41.28 12.26 32.18
C GLY A 533 40.84 11.25 33.25
N VAL A 534 39.88 11.56 34.13
CA VAL A 534 39.43 10.63 35.21
C VAL A 534 38.39 9.59 34.77
N GLY A 535 38.03 9.55 33.49
CA GLY A 535 37.15 8.53 32.93
C GLY A 535 35.67 8.91 32.78
N LYS A 536 35.26 10.20 32.88
CA LYS A 536 33.88 10.66 32.76
C LYS A 536 33.19 10.21 31.45
N THR A 537 33.88 10.46 30.33
CA THR A 537 33.39 10.08 28.98
C THR A 537 33.38 8.56 28.80
N GLU A 538 34.40 7.85 29.34
CA GLU A 538 34.50 6.40 29.26
C GLU A 538 33.38 5.70 30.05
N LEU A 539 33.03 6.21 31.23
CA LEU A 539 31.89 5.71 32.01
C LEU A 539 30.56 5.88 31.22
N SER A 540 30.39 7.00 30.50
CA SER A 540 29.21 7.21 29.66
C SER A 540 29.15 6.22 28.46
N LYS A 541 30.27 5.87 27.86
CA LYS A 541 30.36 4.88 26.80
C LYS A 541 30.09 3.47 27.34
N ALA A 542 30.71 3.09 28.44
CA ALA A 542 30.47 1.81 29.11
C ALA A 542 28.98 1.66 29.50
N LEU A 543 28.36 2.74 29.94
CA LEU A 543 26.94 2.77 30.27
C LEU A 543 26.05 2.54 29.03
N ALA A 544 26.35 3.20 27.90
CA ALA A 544 25.61 3.02 26.65
C ALA A 544 25.71 1.57 26.17
N GLU A 545 26.89 0.99 26.17
CA GLU A 545 27.13 -0.40 25.80
C GLU A 545 26.41 -1.39 26.72
N SER A 546 26.49 -1.19 28.04
CA SER A 546 25.86 -2.08 29.01
C SER A 546 24.33 -2.03 28.95
N LEU A 547 23.71 -0.85 28.71
CA LEU A 547 22.27 -0.70 28.67
C LEU A 547 21.64 -1.05 27.32
N PHE A 548 22.31 -0.67 26.22
CA PHE A 548 21.74 -0.74 24.86
C PHE A 548 22.50 -1.71 23.95
N GLY A 549 23.60 -2.30 24.43
CA GLY A 549 24.35 -3.35 23.73
C GLY A 549 25.31 -2.84 22.66
N ASP A 550 25.40 -1.52 22.42
CA ASP A 550 26.29 -0.91 21.46
C ASP A 550 26.76 0.49 21.93
N GLU A 551 28.06 0.76 21.82
CA GLU A 551 28.66 2.05 22.12
C GLU A 551 28.13 3.16 21.19
N SER A 552 27.67 2.82 19.98
CA SER A 552 27.07 3.74 19.02
C SER A 552 25.72 4.34 19.52
N SER A 553 25.17 3.81 20.60
CA SER A 553 23.99 4.35 21.29
C SER A 553 24.31 5.56 22.17
N LEU A 554 25.59 6.00 22.22
CA LEU A 554 26.00 7.26 22.84
C LEU A 554 25.90 8.41 21.84
N ILE A 555 25.07 9.40 22.16
CA ILE A 555 25.01 10.68 21.44
C ILE A 555 25.85 11.69 22.21
N ARG A 556 27.07 11.93 21.74
CA ARG A 556 27.95 12.94 22.35
C ARG A 556 27.73 14.30 21.69
N ILE A 557 27.59 15.35 22.52
CA ILE A 557 27.48 16.74 22.12
C ILE A 557 28.51 17.52 22.92
N ASP A 558 29.47 18.11 22.22
CA ASP A 558 30.50 18.95 22.81
C ASP A 558 29.95 20.38 22.97
N MET A 559 29.80 20.83 24.20
CA MET A 559 29.23 22.14 24.52
C MET A 559 30.16 23.30 24.18
N SER A 560 31.42 23.04 23.90
CA SER A 560 32.34 24.08 23.40
C SER A 560 31.94 24.61 22.01
N GLU A 561 31.18 23.84 21.23
CA GLU A 561 30.62 24.29 19.95
C GLU A 561 29.37 25.20 20.13
N PHE A 562 28.83 25.28 21.35
CA PHE A 562 27.55 25.97 21.68
C PHE A 562 27.73 27.09 22.68
N MET A 563 28.83 27.84 22.56
CA MET A 563 29.14 29.01 23.43
C MET A 563 28.38 30.27 23.03
N GLU A 564 27.91 30.36 21.78
CA GLU A 564 27.22 31.53 21.24
C GLU A 564 25.69 31.36 21.24
N PRO A 565 24.88 32.44 21.42
CA PRO A 565 23.42 32.37 21.41
C PRO A 565 22.84 31.74 20.15
N HIS A 566 23.44 32.00 18.99
CA HIS A 566 23.00 31.50 17.71
C HIS A 566 23.21 29.98 17.54
N SER A 567 24.12 29.41 18.31
CA SER A 567 24.42 27.97 18.24
C SER A 567 23.31 27.12 18.86
N VAL A 568 22.54 27.67 19.82
CA VAL A 568 21.40 26.98 20.43
C VAL A 568 20.33 26.64 19.40
N SER A 569 20.12 27.50 18.39
CA SER A 569 19.21 27.24 17.28
C SER A 569 19.61 26.02 16.46
N LYS A 570 20.88 25.64 16.41
CA LYS A 570 21.32 24.41 15.73
C LYS A 570 20.90 23.14 16.47
N LEU A 571 20.78 23.21 17.82
CA LEU A 571 20.35 22.06 18.62
C LEU A 571 18.85 21.79 18.51
N ILE A 572 18.03 22.87 18.51
CA ILE A 572 16.55 22.77 18.63
C ILE A 572 15.86 23.10 17.28
N GLY A 573 16.57 23.71 16.34
CA GLY A 573 16.03 24.28 15.10
C GLY A 573 15.84 25.78 15.18
N SER A 574 15.87 26.46 14.04
CA SER A 574 15.70 27.92 13.94
C SER A 574 14.24 28.33 14.11
N PRO A 575 13.95 29.47 14.76
CA PRO A 575 12.58 29.98 14.82
C PRO A 575 12.00 30.27 13.43
N PRO A 576 10.66 30.29 13.28
CA PRO A 576 10.00 30.64 12.03
C PRO A 576 10.48 31.96 11.47
N GLY A 577 10.89 31.99 10.20
CA GLY A 577 11.37 33.19 9.50
C GLY A 577 12.90 33.35 9.46
N TYR A 578 13.67 32.48 10.10
CA TYR A 578 15.13 32.48 10.02
C TYR A 578 15.64 31.40 9.04
N VAL A 579 16.83 31.63 8.47
CA VAL A 579 17.49 30.66 7.56
C VAL A 579 17.74 29.36 8.34
N GLY A 580 17.37 28.21 7.75
CA GLY A 580 17.50 26.89 8.39
C GLY A 580 16.28 26.45 9.20
N PHE A 581 15.14 27.14 9.12
CA PHE A 581 13.89 26.72 9.79
C PHE A 581 13.37 25.35 9.31
N GLU A 582 13.58 25.00 8.05
CA GLU A 582 13.17 23.70 7.47
C GLU A 582 14.11 22.56 7.87
N GLU A 583 15.31 22.87 8.33
CA GLU A 583 16.27 21.92 8.89
C GLU A 583 15.95 21.76 10.38
N GLY A 584 15.37 20.63 10.80
CA GLY A 584 15.09 20.32 12.20
C GLY A 584 16.34 20.42 13.08
N GLY A 585 16.18 20.55 14.40
CA GLY A 585 17.32 20.63 15.33
C GLY A 585 18.19 19.36 15.29
N GLN A 586 19.51 19.53 15.33
CA GLN A 586 20.48 18.42 15.26
C GLN A 586 20.28 17.41 16.40
N LEU A 587 19.96 17.88 17.61
CA LEU A 587 19.73 17.02 18.76
C LEU A 587 18.38 16.30 18.65
N THR A 588 17.31 17.02 18.29
CA THR A 588 15.97 16.44 18.13
C THR A 588 15.93 15.37 17.04
N GLU A 589 16.62 15.59 15.92
CA GLU A 589 16.75 14.60 14.85
C GLU A 589 17.54 13.35 15.29
N LYS A 590 18.66 13.51 16.02
CA LYS A 590 19.44 12.38 16.52
C LYS A 590 18.65 11.55 17.52
N ILE A 591 17.92 12.20 18.45
CA ILE A 591 17.07 11.53 19.45
C ILE A 591 15.91 10.80 18.75
N ARG A 592 15.28 11.43 17.77
CA ARG A 592 14.17 10.82 17.02
C ARG A 592 14.61 9.55 16.28
N ARG A 593 15.81 9.58 15.70
CA ARG A 593 16.38 8.41 15.00
C ARG A 593 16.88 7.32 15.94
N LYS A 594 17.35 7.69 17.13
CA LYS A 594 17.84 6.76 18.17
C LYS A 594 17.18 7.07 19.52
N PRO A 595 15.92 6.69 19.73
CA PRO A 595 15.19 7.05 20.95
C PRO A 595 15.71 6.37 22.21
N TYR A 596 16.44 5.25 22.07
CA TYR A 596 17.12 4.56 23.16
C TYR A 596 18.61 4.84 23.08
N SER A 597 19.04 5.91 23.74
CA SER A 597 20.43 6.36 23.71
C SER A 597 20.82 7.02 25.04
N VAL A 598 22.13 7.06 25.27
CA VAL A 598 22.73 7.91 26.31
C VAL A 598 23.13 9.22 25.65
N ILE A 599 22.65 10.34 26.19
CA ILE A 599 23.07 11.67 25.71
C ILE A 599 24.11 12.19 26.67
N LEU A 600 25.31 12.46 26.14
CA LEU A 600 26.41 13.06 26.87
C LEU A 600 26.60 14.52 26.42
N PHE A 601 26.32 15.45 27.32
CA PHE A 601 26.71 16.84 27.17
C PHE A 601 28.11 17.03 27.77
N ASP A 602 29.12 17.03 26.90
CA ASP A 602 30.50 17.16 27.35
C ASP A 602 30.87 18.64 27.50
N GLU A 603 31.72 18.95 28.48
CA GLU A 603 32.15 20.35 28.82
C GLU A 603 30.98 21.32 29.02
N ILE A 604 29.96 20.89 29.79
CA ILE A 604 28.71 21.61 29.98
C ILE A 604 28.91 23.05 30.54
N GLU A 605 30.00 23.28 31.24
CA GLU A 605 30.40 24.60 31.78
C GLU A 605 30.69 25.65 30.69
N LYS A 606 30.93 25.22 29.46
CA LYS A 606 31.18 26.11 28.31
C LYS A 606 29.90 26.50 27.57
N ALA A 607 28.78 25.84 27.87
CA ALA A 607 27.51 26.07 27.18
C ALA A 607 26.96 27.46 27.45
N HIS A 608 26.32 28.07 26.45
CA HIS A 608 25.56 29.30 26.63
C HIS A 608 24.40 29.08 27.63
N PRO A 609 24.04 30.11 28.47
CA PRO A 609 22.95 29.98 29.43
C PRO A 609 21.61 29.52 28.84
N ASP A 610 21.30 29.83 27.58
CA ASP A 610 20.08 29.40 26.91
C ASP A 610 20.03 27.89 26.70
N VAL A 611 21.17 27.21 26.63
CA VAL A 611 21.23 25.73 26.60
C VAL A 611 20.71 25.15 27.92
N MET A 612 20.98 25.81 29.06
CA MET A 612 20.48 25.36 30.35
C MET A 612 18.96 25.42 30.44
N ASN A 613 18.31 26.40 29.80
CA ASN A 613 16.84 26.47 29.71
C ASN A 613 16.26 25.32 28.91
N MET A 614 16.96 24.88 27.85
CA MET A 614 16.58 23.68 27.09
C MET A 614 16.73 22.40 27.93
N LEU A 615 17.82 22.29 28.69
CA LEU A 615 18.03 21.13 29.57
C LEU A 615 16.95 21.00 30.63
N LEU A 616 16.41 22.11 31.18
CA LEU A 616 15.28 22.06 32.09
C LEU A 616 14.06 21.39 31.47
N GLN A 617 13.73 21.67 30.21
CA GLN A 617 12.62 21.03 29.52
C GLN A 617 12.86 19.51 29.36
N ILE A 618 14.09 19.11 29.06
CA ILE A 618 14.47 17.69 28.96
C ILE A 618 14.31 16.98 30.30
N LEU A 619 14.78 17.58 31.37
CA LEU A 619 14.80 16.99 32.71
C LEU A 619 13.40 16.90 33.33
N ASP A 620 12.53 17.89 33.10
CA ASP A 620 11.19 17.94 33.68
C ASP A 620 10.15 17.21 32.86
N ASP A 621 10.11 17.43 31.54
CA ASP A 621 9.09 16.90 30.64
C ASP A 621 9.53 15.62 29.91
N GLY A 622 10.83 15.25 29.93
CA GLY A 622 11.39 14.12 29.18
C GLY A 622 11.20 14.20 27.68
N ARG A 623 10.98 15.41 27.18
CA ARG A 623 10.79 15.67 25.75
C ARG A 623 11.47 16.96 25.34
N LEU A 624 11.92 17.01 24.12
CA LEU A 624 12.43 18.21 23.49
C LEU A 624 11.53 18.58 22.32
N THR A 625 10.99 19.77 22.34
CA THR A 625 10.12 20.27 21.25
C THR A 625 10.96 21.08 20.28
N ASP A 626 11.00 20.65 19.03
CA ASP A 626 11.65 21.37 17.94
C ASP A 626 10.86 22.63 17.55
N SER A 627 11.53 23.59 16.89
CA SER A 627 10.93 24.77 16.27
C SER A 627 9.81 24.42 15.28
N THR A 628 9.89 23.25 14.61
CA THR A 628 8.84 22.70 13.74
C THR A 628 7.71 21.99 14.50
N ARG A 629 7.69 22.06 15.86
CA ARG A 629 6.75 21.39 16.76
C ARG A 629 6.78 19.85 16.71
N LYS A 630 7.86 19.25 16.17
CA LYS A 630 8.09 17.82 16.27
C LYS A 630 8.68 17.48 17.63
N ASN A 631 8.06 16.58 18.35
CA ASN A 631 8.52 16.16 19.67
C ASN A 631 9.48 14.98 19.58
N GLY A 632 10.68 15.13 20.13
CA GLY A 632 11.56 14.01 20.47
C GLY A 632 11.28 13.57 21.90
N LYS A 633 10.76 12.36 22.15
CA LYS A 633 10.67 11.76 23.49
C LYS A 633 12.03 11.19 23.89
N LEU A 634 12.45 11.47 25.13
CA LEU A 634 13.69 11.02 25.76
C LEU A 634 13.44 9.89 26.73
#